data_23b56f2db1154fc519ff41b0a328daa1
#
_entry.id   23b56f2db1154fc519ff41b0a328daa1
#
_cell.length_a   1.000
_cell.length_b   1.000
_cell.length_c   1.000
_cell.angle_alpha   90.00
_cell.angle_beta   90.00
_cell.angle_gamma   90.00
#
_symmetry.space_group_name_H-M   'P 1'
#
loop_
_entity.id
_entity.type
_entity.pdbx_description
1 polymer ?
#
loop_
_entity_poly.entity_id
_entity_poly.type
_entity_poly.pdbx_seq_one_letter_code
_entity_poly.pdbx_strand_id
1 'polypeptide(L)'
;MKRTLISCLLLFVTNILFSQSLSVSGNPIVYGDSSDFQLESHLQVVNNSNNTVIVYCQKNEVLMDTIGTSDGTNPTSNFCWGGTCYPSTTIFSTEADTILPGEKNTEFVGDYQPWGHPTIAQVEYCFYLNSDPNDRTCFLVTYDATSTVSDVKEVIYSEEIGSFYPNPTNEYTSLFYNVKGISLLQITDILGNVVKNVEIEGSGEKTIYVGDLHKGVYFGNLVKNGEIIKIKKLIINK
;
A
#
# COMPACT_ATOMS: atom_id res chain seq x y z
N MET A 1 -46.98 62.45 -15.77
CA MET A 1 -46.79 61.00 -15.80
C MET A 1 -45.29 60.75 -15.80
N LYS A 2 -44.70 60.35 -14.66
CA LYS A 2 -43.29 60.00 -14.52
C LYS A 2 -43.17 58.47 -14.71
N ARG A 3 -42.45 58.02 -15.72
CA ARG A 3 -42.12 56.62 -15.93
C ARG A 3 -40.83 56.28 -15.17
N THR A 4 -40.94 55.47 -14.13
CA THR A 4 -39.81 54.95 -13.39
C THR A 4 -39.31 53.72 -14.14
N LEU A 5 -38.10 53.78 -14.70
CA LEU A 5 -37.38 52.60 -15.21
C LEU A 5 -36.79 51.82 -14.03
N ILE A 6 -37.30 50.65 -13.78
CA ILE A 6 -36.70 49.66 -12.86
C ILE A 6 -35.64 48.89 -13.64
N SER A 7 -34.36 49.25 -13.39
CA SER A 7 -33.20 48.49 -13.94
C SER A 7 -33.06 47.20 -13.10
N CYS A 8 -33.39 46.08 -13.72
CA CYS A 8 -33.19 44.77 -13.10
C CYS A 8 -31.72 44.35 -13.30
N LEU A 9 -30.91 44.52 -12.24
CA LEU A 9 -29.52 44.08 -12.20
C LEU A 9 -29.50 42.56 -12.01
N LEU A 10 -29.33 41.81 -13.10
CA LEU A 10 -29.06 40.36 -13.03
C LEU A 10 -27.66 40.14 -12.43
N LEU A 11 -27.60 39.74 -11.17
CA LEU A 11 -26.40 39.18 -10.56
C LEU A 11 -26.13 37.79 -11.20
N PHE A 12 -25.18 37.70 -12.11
CA PHE A 12 -24.60 36.46 -12.53
C PHE A 12 -23.73 35.90 -11.37
N VAL A 13 -24.30 35.03 -10.60
CA VAL A 13 -23.50 34.18 -9.68
C VAL A 13 -22.79 33.16 -10.53
N THR A 14 -21.53 33.43 -10.86
CA THR A 14 -20.63 32.42 -11.45
C THR A 14 -20.33 31.39 -10.38
N ASN A 15 -21.00 30.25 -10.44
CA ASN A 15 -20.57 29.08 -9.69
C ASN A 15 -19.21 28.66 -10.26
N ILE A 16 -18.13 28.96 -9.54
CA ILE A 16 -16.81 28.41 -9.80
C ILE A 16 -16.92 26.94 -9.35
N LEU A 17 -17.19 26.05 -10.28
CA LEU A 17 -17.03 24.61 -10.08
C LEU A 17 -15.54 24.36 -9.91
N PHE A 18 -15.07 24.18 -8.70
CA PHE A 18 -13.76 23.62 -8.46
C PHE A 18 -13.85 22.16 -8.94
N SER A 19 -13.38 21.92 -10.15
CA SER A 19 -13.12 20.56 -10.62
C SER A 19 -11.90 20.05 -9.87
N GLN A 20 -12.03 18.95 -9.13
CA GLN A 20 -10.90 18.29 -8.53
C GLN A 20 -9.91 17.88 -9.63
N SER A 21 -8.63 18.16 -9.39
CA SER A 21 -7.57 17.84 -10.36
C SER A 21 -7.33 16.34 -10.46
N LEU A 22 -7.69 15.59 -9.43
CA LEU A 22 -7.52 14.15 -9.37
C LEU A 22 -8.87 13.43 -9.28
N SER A 23 -8.91 12.22 -9.81
CA SER A 23 -9.92 11.22 -9.47
C SER A 23 -9.27 9.90 -9.12
N VAL A 24 -9.90 9.13 -8.24
CA VAL A 24 -9.44 7.81 -7.83
C VAL A 24 -10.54 6.79 -8.05
N SER A 25 -10.16 5.58 -8.47
CA SER A 25 -11.07 4.47 -8.68
C SER A 25 -10.39 3.14 -8.34
N GLY A 26 -11.19 2.15 -7.99
CA GLY A 26 -10.74 0.82 -7.62
C GLY A 26 -11.87 -0.04 -7.10
N ASN A 27 -11.53 -1.18 -6.53
CA ASN A 27 -12.50 -2.01 -5.84
C ASN A 27 -12.69 -1.52 -4.40
N PRO A 28 -13.89 -1.10 -3.99
CA PRO A 28 -14.12 -0.58 -2.64
C PRO A 28 -14.12 -1.68 -1.56
N ILE A 29 -14.22 -2.95 -1.95
CA ILE A 29 -14.22 -4.07 -1.00
C ILE A 29 -13.27 -5.16 -1.51
N VAL A 30 -12.35 -5.56 -0.64
CA VAL A 30 -11.44 -6.68 -0.85
C VAL A 30 -11.84 -7.78 0.12
N TYR A 31 -12.22 -8.93 -0.42
CA TYR A 31 -12.60 -10.10 0.38
C TYR A 31 -11.43 -11.07 0.50
N GLY A 32 -11.32 -11.68 1.65
CA GLY A 32 -10.34 -12.72 1.94
C GLY A 32 -10.66 -13.48 3.21
N ASP A 33 -9.77 -14.37 3.59
CA ASP A 33 -9.84 -15.14 4.83
C ASP A 33 -8.85 -14.58 5.86
N SER A 34 -9.16 -14.78 7.14
CA SER A 34 -8.25 -14.36 8.23
C SER A 34 -6.89 -15.06 8.18
N SER A 35 -6.82 -16.23 7.55
CA SER A 35 -5.57 -16.98 7.32
C SER A 35 -4.77 -16.51 6.09
N ASP A 36 -5.35 -15.62 5.26
CA ASP A 36 -4.61 -15.04 4.16
C ASP A 36 -3.44 -14.20 4.69
N PHE A 37 -2.30 -14.31 4.02
CA PHE A 37 -1.11 -13.55 4.42
C PHE A 37 -1.36 -12.04 4.35
N GLN A 38 -2.00 -11.58 3.28
CA GLN A 38 -2.45 -10.20 3.08
C GLN A 38 -3.58 -10.12 2.07
N LEU A 39 -4.43 -9.10 2.23
CA LEU A 39 -5.43 -8.69 1.27
C LEU A 39 -4.92 -7.43 0.55
N GLU A 40 -4.85 -7.44 -0.78
CA GLU A 40 -4.30 -6.35 -1.58
C GLU A 40 -5.40 -5.56 -2.29
N SER A 41 -5.35 -4.23 -2.19
CA SER A 41 -6.16 -3.30 -2.98
C SER A 41 -5.30 -2.55 -3.99
N HIS A 42 -5.79 -2.43 -5.21
CA HIS A 42 -5.16 -1.67 -6.28
C HIS A 42 -6.05 -0.50 -6.67
N LEU A 43 -5.54 0.73 -6.57
CA LEU A 43 -6.27 1.92 -6.96
C LEU A 43 -5.63 2.55 -8.20
N GLN A 44 -6.47 3.21 -8.99
CA GLN A 44 -6.03 4.01 -10.13
C GLN A 44 -6.25 5.48 -9.82
N VAL A 45 -5.21 6.28 -9.92
CA VAL A 45 -5.25 7.74 -9.73
C VAL A 45 -5.10 8.40 -11.09
N VAL A 46 -6.06 9.25 -11.46
CA VAL A 46 -6.08 9.93 -12.77
C VAL A 46 -5.91 11.44 -12.56
N ASN A 47 -5.02 12.03 -13.34
CA ASN A 47 -4.90 13.49 -13.44
C ASN A 47 -5.90 14.03 -14.47
N ASN A 48 -6.95 14.69 -14.00
CA ASN A 48 -7.99 15.30 -14.82
C ASN A 48 -7.66 16.77 -15.20
N SER A 49 -6.56 17.31 -14.69
CA SER A 49 -6.14 18.68 -14.97
C SER A 49 -5.38 18.78 -16.30
N ASN A 50 -5.16 20.02 -16.77
CA ASN A 50 -4.35 20.29 -17.97
C ASN A 50 -2.85 20.44 -17.68
N ASN A 51 -2.42 20.25 -16.43
CA ASN A 51 -1.02 20.41 -16.00
C ASN A 51 -0.47 19.09 -15.48
N THR A 52 0.83 18.89 -15.60
CA THR A 52 1.53 17.82 -14.87
C THR A 52 1.45 18.08 -13.38
N VAL A 53 1.11 17.07 -12.61
CA VAL A 53 0.94 17.14 -11.15
C VAL A 53 1.90 16.20 -10.43
N ILE A 54 2.33 16.63 -9.24
CA ILE A 54 3.10 15.82 -8.30
C ILE A 54 2.15 15.44 -7.17
N VAL A 55 1.94 14.14 -6.97
CA VAL A 55 0.91 13.57 -6.12
C VAL A 55 1.51 12.77 -4.98
N TYR A 56 1.13 13.09 -3.75
CA TYR A 56 1.43 12.32 -2.54
C TYR A 56 0.22 11.50 -2.11
N CYS A 57 0.45 10.50 -1.27
CA CYS A 57 -0.59 9.66 -0.67
C CYS A 57 -0.61 9.80 0.85
N GLN A 58 -1.82 9.84 1.41
CA GLN A 58 -2.08 9.75 2.85
C GLN A 58 -2.95 8.53 3.12
N LYS A 59 -2.57 7.73 4.12
CA LYS A 59 -3.35 6.62 4.66
C LYS A 59 -4.06 7.04 5.94
N ASN A 60 -5.36 6.79 6.04
CA ASN A 60 -6.16 6.96 7.24
C ASN A 60 -6.81 5.62 7.61
N GLU A 61 -6.51 5.08 8.76
CA GLU A 61 -7.18 3.90 9.31
C GLU A 61 -8.50 4.36 9.95
N VAL A 62 -9.62 4.16 9.22
CA VAL A 62 -10.96 4.59 9.65
C VAL A 62 -11.56 3.59 10.63
N LEU A 63 -11.36 2.29 10.35
CA LEU A 63 -11.75 1.18 11.21
C LEU A 63 -10.62 0.15 11.18
N MET A 64 -9.98 -0.04 12.31
CA MET A 64 -9.00 -1.11 12.53
C MET A 64 -9.38 -1.83 13.81
N ASP A 65 -9.51 -3.13 13.73
CA ASP A 65 -9.76 -3.92 14.91
C ASP A 65 -8.48 -4.01 15.75
N THR A 66 -8.54 -3.47 16.95
CA THR A 66 -7.45 -3.48 17.92
C THR A 66 -7.76 -4.45 19.07
N ILE A 67 -8.54 -5.49 18.82
CA ILE A 67 -8.85 -6.48 19.85
C ILE A 67 -7.53 -7.04 20.35
N GLY A 68 -7.27 -6.80 21.63
CA GLY A 68 -6.09 -7.34 22.29
C GLY A 68 -6.08 -8.85 22.14
N THR A 69 -5.36 -9.32 21.14
CA THR A 69 -5.24 -10.73 20.84
C THR A 69 -4.38 -11.37 21.90
N SER A 70 -4.71 -12.57 22.29
CA SER A 70 -3.97 -13.32 23.31
C SER A 70 -2.51 -13.62 22.88
N ASP A 71 -2.22 -13.51 21.59
CA ASP A 71 -0.90 -13.72 20.97
C ASP A 71 -0.11 -12.43 20.73
N GLY A 72 -0.74 -11.24 20.98
CA GLY A 72 -0.11 -9.94 20.83
C GLY A 72 0.01 -9.45 19.38
N THR A 73 -0.59 -10.16 18.40
CA THR A 73 -0.65 -9.71 17.01
C THR A 73 -1.93 -8.92 16.77
N ASN A 74 -1.81 -7.71 16.20
CA ASN A 74 -2.96 -6.93 15.76
C ASN A 74 -2.95 -6.84 14.24
N PRO A 75 -4.11 -6.79 13.59
CA PRO A 75 -4.20 -6.48 12.17
C PRO A 75 -3.47 -5.19 11.83
N THR A 76 -2.82 -5.15 10.68
CA THR A 76 -2.03 -4.01 10.22
C THR A 76 -2.36 -3.65 8.78
N SER A 77 -2.16 -2.37 8.41
CA SER A 77 -2.28 -1.92 7.03
C SER A 77 -1.04 -1.17 6.56
N ASN A 78 -0.54 -1.51 5.38
CA ASN A 78 0.59 -0.88 4.72
C ASN A 78 0.13 -0.27 3.39
N PHE A 79 0.99 0.50 2.74
CA PHE A 79 0.71 0.97 1.37
C PHE A 79 2.00 1.23 0.61
N CYS A 80 1.93 1.18 -0.73
CA CYS A 80 3.00 1.56 -1.63
C CYS A 80 2.55 2.73 -2.51
N TRP A 81 3.40 3.76 -2.66
CA TRP A 81 3.21 4.92 -3.51
C TRP A 81 4.54 5.59 -3.83
N GLY A 82 4.67 6.20 -5.02
CA GLY A 82 5.89 6.90 -5.41
C GLY A 82 7.11 5.98 -5.52
N GLY A 83 6.91 4.72 -5.91
CA GLY A 83 7.97 3.72 -5.99
C GLY A 83 8.48 3.21 -4.64
N THR A 84 7.84 3.58 -3.52
CA THR A 84 8.23 3.21 -2.17
C THR A 84 7.07 2.54 -1.44
N CYS A 85 7.36 1.46 -0.70
CA CYS A 85 6.41 0.82 0.20
C CYS A 85 6.68 1.26 1.65
N TYR A 86 5.61 1.59 2.36
CA TYR A 86 5.63 2.19 3.69
C TYR A 86 5.11 1.22 4.75
N PRO A 87 5.73 1.19 5.93
CA PRO A 87 5.25 0.38 7.05
C PRO A 87 3.89 0.86 7.58
N SER A 88 3.25 0.02 8.38
CA SER A 88 1.92 0.29 8.97
C SER A 88 1.87 1.57 9.80
N THR A 89 2.98 1.98 10.39
CA THR A 89 3.09 3.21 11.20
C THR A 89 3.13 4.50 10.37
N THR A 90 3.29 4.40 9.04
CA THR A 90 3.38 5.56 8.15
C THR A 90 2.00 6.02 7.72
N ILE A 91 1.72 7.30 7.89
CA ILE A 91 0.48 7.96 7.48
C ILE A 91 0.64 8.67 6.14
N PHE A 92 1.76 9.35 5.91
CA PHE A 92 2.02 10.13 4.69
C PHE A 92 3.18 9.53 3.90
N SER A 93 3.01 9.39 2.57
CA SER A 93 4.13 9.03 1.70
C SER A 93 5.22 10.12 1.75
N THR A 94 6.49 9.71 1.75
CA THR A 94 7.62 10.64 1.62
C THR A 94 7.98 10.85 0.14
N GLU A 95 7.68 9.88 -0.69
CA GLU A 95 7.87 9.93 -2.13
C GLU A 95 6.54 10.25 -2.83
N ALA A 96 6.63 10.86 -4.00
CA ALA A 96 5.50 11.27 -4.81
C ALA A 96 5.61 10.70 -6.22
N ASP A 97 4.46 10.56 -6.88
CA ASP A 97 4.40 10.27 -8.31
C ASP A 97 4.11 11.52 -9.13
N THR A 98 4.66 11.55 -10.33
CA THR A 98 4.39 12.58 -11.33
C THR A 98 3.42 12.03 -12.37
N ILE A 99 2.23 12.64 -12.49
CA ILE A 99 1.17 12.19 -13.40
C ILE A 99 0.93 13.30 -14.45
N LEU A 100 1.10 12.96 -15.73
CA LEU A 100 0.89 13.90 -16.84
C LEU A 100 -0.62 14.15 -17.05
N PRO A 101 -1.01 15.25 -17.76
CA PRO A 101 -2.41 15.54 -18.05
C PRO A 101 -3.13 14.39 -18.74
N GLY A 102 -4.25 13.95 -18.17
CA GLY A 102 -5.06 12.86 -18.69
C GLY A 102 -4.49 11.45 -18.47
N GLU A 103 -3.30 11.33 -17.89
CA GLU A 103 -2.71 10.03 -17.56
C GLU A 103 -3.23 9.47 -16.24
N LYS A 104 -3.08 8.16 -16.09
CA LYS A 104 -3.40 7.41 -14.89
C LYS A 104 -2.16 6.73 -14.32
N ASN A 105 -2.04 6.76 -13.01
CA ASN A 105 -1.12 5.94 -12.24
C ASN A 105 -1.87 4.72 -11.70
N THR A 106 -1.28 3.54 -11.83
CA THR A 106 -1.84 2.24 -11.38
C THR A 106 -0.90 1.51 -10.43
N GLU A 107 0.13 2.18 -9.94
CA GLU A 107 1.19 1.56 -9.10
C GLU A 107 0.83 1.55 -7.61
N PHE A 108 -0.30 2.19 -7.24
CA PHE A 108 -0.74 2.15 -5.85
C PHE A 108 -1.14 0.74 -5.43
N VAL A 109 -0.62 0.32 -4.28
CA VAL A 109 -1.03 -0.90 -3.57
C VAL A 109 -1.30 -0.56 -2.12
N GLY A 110 -2.47 -0.96 -1.63
CA GLY A 110 -2.79 -0.96 -0.20
C GLY A 110 -2.89 -2.39 0.29
N ASP A 111 -2.18 -2.71 1.36
CA ASP A 111 -2.10 -4.05 1.94
C ASP A 111 -2.76 -4.07 3.32
N TYR A 112 -3.51 -5.11 3.61
CA TYR A 112 -4.05 -5.41 4.92
C TYR A 112 -3.67 -6.81 5.35
N GLN A 113 -3.06 -6.96 6.53
CA GLN A 113 -2.67 -8.23 7.13
C GLN A 113 -3.60 -8.53 8.30
N PRO A 114 -4.49 -9.54 8.20
CA PRO A 114 -5.44 -9.91 9.25
C PRO A 114 -4.81 -10.67 10.42
N TRP A 115 -3.64 -11.30 10.24
CA TRP A 115 -2.90 -12.06 11.25
C TRP A 115 -3.72 -13.15 11.96
N GLY A 116 -4.58 -13.85 11.22
CA GLY A 116 -5.44 -14.90 11.75
C GLY A 116 -6.74 -14.38 12.41
N HIS A 117 -7.00 -13.08 12.38
CA HIS A 117 -8.19 -12.48 12.97
C HIS A 117 -9.27 -12.25 11.91
N PRO A 118 -10.46 -12.88 12.05
CA PRO A 118 -11.58 -12.66 11.12
C PRO A 118 -12.23 -11.29 11.41
N THR A 119 -11.66 -10.25 10.82
CA THR A 119 -12.03 -8.84 11.06
C THR A 119 -12.37 -8.12 9.77
N ILE A 120 -13.08 -7.00 9.91
CA ILE A 120 -13.33 -6.03 8.85
C ILE A 120 -12.53 -4.77 9.20
N ALA A 121 -11.68 -4.34 8.26
CA ALA A 121 -10.96 -3.08 8.35
C ALA A 121 -11.40 -2.11 7.28
N GLN A 122 -11.35 -0.81 7.57
CA GLN A 122 -11.58 0.27 6.61
C GLN A 122 -10.40 1.21 6.63
N VAL A 123 -9.78 1.35 5.47
CA VAL A 123 -8.64 2.24 5.26
C VAL A 123 -8.97 3.20 4.13
N GLU A 124 -8.87 4.49 4.40
CA GLU A 124 -9.05 5.54 3.41
C GLU A 124 -7.68 5.98 2.89
N TYR A 125 -7.52 5.98 1.58
CA TYR A 125 -6.33 6.48 0.89
C TYR A 125 -6.68 7.78 0.17
N CYS A 126 -5.98 8.87 0.55
CA CYS A 126 -6.18 10.20 0.00
C CYS A 126 -4.96 10.60 -0.85
N PHE A 127 -5.20 10.95 -2.09
CA PHE A 127 -4.17 11.44 -3.02
C PHE A 127 -4.32 12.95 -3.16
N TYR A 128 -3.22 13.69 -2.94
CA TYR A 128 -3.25 15.16 -2.91
C TYR A 128 -2.07 15.76 -3.67
N LEU A 129 -2.28 16.99 -4.17
CA LEU A 129 -1.27 17.70 -4.94
C LEU A 129 -0.22 18.32 -4.02
N ASN A 130 1.05 18.24 -4.43
CA ASN A 130 2.13 18.96 -3.77
C ASN A 130 1.92 20.50 -3.78
N SER A 131 1.33 21.02 -4.85
CA SER A 131 1.06 22.46 -5.03
C SER A 131 -0.08 23.00 -4.18
N ASP A 132 -1.07 22.14 -3.87
CA ASP A 132 -2.23 22.45 -3.04
C ASP A 132 -2.74 21.20 -2.34
N PRO A 133 -2.37 20.95 -1.08
CA PRO A 133 -2.82 19.76 -0.33
C PRO A 133 -4.33 19.70 -0.07
N ASN A 134 -5.09 20.79 -0.33
CA ASN A 134 -6.55 20.77 -0.24
C ASN A 134 -7.20 20.24 -1.52
N ASP A 135 -6.49 20.30 -2.67
CA ASP A 135 -6.92 19.62 -3.89
C ASP A 135 -6.54 18.15 -3.79
N ARG A 136 -7.46 17.38 -3.21
CA ARG A 136 -7.28 15.96 -2.93
C ARG A 136 -8.53 15.15 -3.20
N THR A 137 -8.32 13.88 -3.50
CA THR A 137 -9.37 12.89 -3.66
C THR A 137 -9.07 11.68 -2.79
N CYS A 138 -10.10 11.10 -2.16
CA CYS A 138 -9.95 9.98 -1.24
C CYS A 138 -10.78 8.79 -1.71
N PHE A 139 -10.31 7.60 -1.38
CA PHE A 139 -11.00 6.35 -1.67
C PHE A 139 -10.97 5.44 -0.44
N LEU A 140 -12.14 5.03 0.01
CA LEU A 140 -12.29 4.12 1.14
C LEU A 140 -12.26 2.68 0.64
N VAL A 141 -11.34 1.89 1.16
CA VAL A 141 -11.26 0.45 0.94
C VAL A 141 -11.71 -0.27 2.19
N THR A 142 -12.63 -1.20 2.03
CA THR A 142 -13.02 -2.15 3.08
C THR A 142 -12.30 -3.48 2.82
N TYR A 143 -11.52 -3.94 3.78
CA TYR A 143 -10.91 -5.26 3.79
C TYR A 143 -11.77 -6.16 4.68
N ASP A 144 -12.39 -7.18 4.07
CA ASP A 144 -13.24 -8.14 4.78
C ASP A 144 -12.53 -9.50 4.84
N ALA A 145 -11.87 -9.75 5.97
CA ALA A 145 -11.19 -11.00 6.27
C ALA A 145 -12.08 -11.99 7.03
N THR A 146 -13.41 -11.78 7.03
CA THR A 146 -14.35 -12.65 7.74
C THR A 146 -14.84 -13.83 6.91
N SER A 147 -14.49 -13.88 5.63
CA SER A 147 -14.94 -14.95 4.74
C SER A 147 -14.41 -16.30 5.20
N THR A 148 -15.25 -17.04 5.88
CA THR A 148 -15.00 -18.47 6.07
C THR A 148 -15.42 -19.17 4.79
N VAL A 149 -14.48 -19.49 3.92
CA VAL A 149 -14.76 -20.32 2.77
C VAL A 149 -15.12 -21.70 3.31
N SER A 150 -16.42 -22.02 3.34
CA SER A 150 -16.96 -23.34 3.73
C SER A 150 -16.70 -24.42 2.65
N ASP A 151 -15.71 -24.22 1.82
CA ASP A 151 -15.19 -25.28 0.97
C ASP A 151 -13.95 -25.85 1.67
N VAL A 152 -13.89 -27.17 1.77
CA VAL A 152 -12.72 -27.89 2.27
C VAL A 152 -11.59 -27.68 1.24
N LYS A 153 -11.09 -26.45 1.15
CA LYS A 153 -9.73 -26.22 0.71
C LYS A 153 -8.88 -26.86 1.80
N GLU A 154 -8.23 -27.97 1.47
CA GLU A 154 -6.97 -28.30 2.12
C GLU A 154 -6.26 -26.95 2.32
N VAL A 155 -6.08 -26.52 3.58
CA VAL A 155 -5.40 -25.28 3.88
C VAL A 155 -3.97 -25.50 3.42
N ILE A 156 -3.75 -25.22 2.13
CA ILE A 156 -2.40 -25.11 1.59
C ILE A 156 -1.93 -23.81 2.22
N TYR A 157 -1.29 -23.92 3.39
CA TYR A 157 -0.52 -22.82 3.95
C TYR A 157 0.52 -22.45 2.90
N SER A 158 0.20 -21.51 2.03
CA SER A 158 1.18 -21.00 1.08
C SER A 158 2.22 -20.26 1.92
N GLU A 159 3.44 -20.73 1.87
CA GLU A 159 4.54 -20.04 2.49
C GLU A 159 4.77 -18.75 1.71
N GLU A 160 4.64 -17.62 2.39
CA GLU A 160 4.63 -16.31 1.77
C GLU A 160 5.64 -15.38 2.44
N ILE A 161 6.18 -14.46 1.61
CA ILE A 161 6.88 -13.26 2.07
C ILE A 161 6.26 -12.04 1.40
N GLY A 162 6.04 -10.99 2.18
CA GLY A 162 5.58 -9.69 1.70
C GLY A 162 6.65 -8.92 0.95
N SER A 163 6.31 -7.75 0.51
CA SER A 163 7.26 -6.80 -0.06
C SER A 163 8.17 -6.23 1.02
N PHE A 164 9.41 -5.91 0.65
CA PHE A 164 10.31 -5.18 1.52
C PHE A 164 9.84 -3.75 1.74
N TYR A 165 9.97 -3.25 2.97
CA TYR A 165 9.65 -1.86 3.31
C TYR A 165 10.55 -1.32 4.45
N PRO A 166 11.06 -0.06 4.35
CA PRO A 166 11.02 0.75 3.14
C PRO A 166 11.79 0.07 2.00
N ASN A 167 11.32 0.31 0.77
CA ASN A 167 11.97 -0.12 -0.45
C ASN A 167 11.69 0.93 -1.54
N PRO A 168 12.68 1.73 -1.98
CA PRO A 168 14.11 1.64 -1.67
C PRO A 168 14.48 1.87 -0.21
N THR A 169 15.66 1.36 0.19
CA THR A 169 16.23 1.53 1.52
C THR A 169 17.72 1.86 1.46
N ASN A 170 18.29 2.39 2.56
CA ASN A 170 19.71 2.66 2.69
C ASN A 170 20.38 1.84 3.79
N GLU A 171 19.67 1.49 4.86
CA GLU A 171 20.28 0.88 6.05
C GLU A 171 19.48 -0.32 6.57
N TYR A 172 18.17 -0.17 6.77
CA TYR A 172 17.28 -1.23 7.25
C TYR A 172 16.07 -1.35 6.36
N THR A 173 15.61 -2.57 6.20
CA THR A 173 14.33 -2.90 5.55
C THR A 173 13.65 -4.00 6.34
N SER A 174 12.33 -4.03 6.31
CA SER A 174 11.52 -5.09 6.92
C SER A 174 10.70 -5.80 5.87
N LEU A 175 10.21 -6.97 6.19
CA LEU A 175 9.17 -7.66 5.43
C LEU A 175 8.31 -8.51 6.38
N PHE A 176 7.06 -8.68 6.03
CA PHE A 176 6.21 -9.68 6.67
C PHE A 176 6.47 -11.05 6.07
N TYR A 177 6.28 -12.09 6.87
CA TYR A 177 6.41 -13.47 6.41
C TYR A 177 5.42 -14.40 7.16
N ASN A 178 5.03 -15.46 6.48
CA ASN A 178 4.28 -16.58 7.04
C ASN A 178 4.87 -17.87 6.46
N VAL A 179 5.56 -18.64 7.30
CA VAL A 179 6.25 -19.87 6.88
C VAL A 179 5.97 -21.00 7.87
N LYS A 180 5.91 -22.23 7.37
CA LYS A 180 5.72 -23.40 8.21
C LYS A 180 7.09 -23.98 8.62
N GLY A 181 7.40 -23.85 9.92
CA GLY A 181 8.71 -24.26 10.44
C GLY A 181 9.83 -23.29 10.02
N ILE A 182 11.08 -23.76 10.11
CA ILE A 182 12.25 -22.94 9.76
C ILE A 182 12.40 -22.85 8.27
N SER A 183 12.50 -21.64 7.74
CA SER A 183 12.77 -21.32 6.34
C SER A 183 13.91 -20.32 6.24
N LEU A 184 14.54 -20.24 5.07
CA LEU A 184 15.67 -19.35 4.84
C LEU A 184 15.28 -18.25 3.85
N LEU A 185 15.39 -17.00 4.28
CA LEU A 185 15.33 -15.86 3.39
C LEU A 185 16.76 -15.51 2.94
N GLN A 186 17.06 -15.76 1.68
CA GLN A 186 18.35 -15.44 1.06
C GLN A 186 18.25 -14.14 0.28
N ILE A 187 19.13 -13.17 0.59
CA ILE A 187 19.27 -11.99 -0.25
C ILE A 187 20.39 -12.26 -1.26
N THR A 188 20.07 -12.10 -2.53
CA THR A 188 21.00 -12.30 -3.64
C THR A 188 21.18 -11.02 -4.44
N ASP A 189 22.37 -10.82 -5.03
CA ASP A 189 22.61 -9.80 -6.05
C ASP A 189 22.00 -10.21 -7.40
N ILE A 190 22.12 -9.33 -8.40
CA ILE A 190 21.59 -9.56 -9.76
C ILE A 190 22.25 -10.72 -10.51
N LEU A 191 23.41 -11.20 -10.03
CA LEU A 191 24.12 -12.35 -10.58
C LEU A 191 23.73 -13.66 -9.89
N GLY A 192 22.87 -13.58 -8.84
CA GLY A 192 22.46 -14.74 -8.06
C GLY A 192 23.39 -15.09 -6.90
N ASN A 193 24.46 -14.29 -6.64
CA ASN A 193 25.33 -14.53 -5.50
C ASN A 193 24.60 -14.21 -4.20
N VAL A 194 24.59 -15.14 -3.24
CA VAL A 194 24.01 -14.92 -1.93
C VAL A 194 24.89 -13.95 -1.14
N VAL A 195 24.32 -12.80 -0.79
CA VAL A 195 24.99 -11.75 0.00
C VAL A 195 24.54 -11.74 1.46
N LYS A 196 23.38 -12.33 1.76
CA LYS A 196 22.88 -12.42 3.14
C LYS A 196 21.91 -13.60 3.30
N ASN A 197 21.97 -14.25 4.47
CA ASN A 197 21.03 -15.28 4.89
C ASN A 197 20.34 -14.86 6.18
N VAL A 198 19.01 -15.03 6.23
CA VAL A 198 18.18 -14.69 7.39
C VAL A 198 17.25 -15.86 7.65
N GLU A 199 17.33 -16.45 8.85
CA GLU A 199 16.37 -17.48 9.27
C GLU A 199 15.06 -16.81 9.72
N ILE A 200 13.94 -17.39 9.28
CA ILE A 200 12.59 -17.01 9.65
C ILE A 200 11.78 -18.27 10.03
N GLU A 201 10.91 -18.14 11.04
CA GLU A 201 10.07 -19.23 11.51
C GLU A 201 8.70 -18.71 11.93
N GLY A 202 7.64 -19.45 11.58
CA GLY A 202 6.26 -19.06 11.89
C GLY A 202 5.79 -17.86 11.06
N SER A 203 5.10 -16.93 11.69
CA SER A 203 4.61 -15.71 11.06
C SER A 203 5.07 -14.47 11.83
N GLY A 204 5.31 -13.36 11.12
CA GLY A 204 5.73 -12.13 11.75
C GLY A 204 6.36 -11.13 10.79
N GLU A 205 7.01 -10.14 11.38
CA GLU A 205 7.82 -9.13 10.69
C GLU A 205 9.31 -9.38 10.97
N LYS A 206 10.15 -9.26 9.94
CA LYS A 206 11.60 -9.37 10.08
C LYS A 206 12.28 -8.11 9.57
N THR A 207 12.96 -7.41 10.45
CA THR A 207 13.85 -6.30 10.09
C THR A 207 15.24 -6.83 9.74
N ILE A 208 15.79 -6.36 8.64
CA ILE A 208 17.07 -6.79 8.08
C ILE A 208 17.98 -5.58 7.91
N TYR A 209 19.17 -5.67 8.46
CA TYR A 209 20.22 -4.68 8.20
C TYR A 209 20.84 -4.94 6.82
N VAL A 210 20.85 -3.91 5.97
CA VAL A 210 21.41 -3.94 4.61
C VAL A 210 22.40 -2.80 4.36
N GLY A 211 22.75 -2.07 5.44
CA GLY A 211 23.71 -0.96 5.39
C GLY A 211 25.15 -1.39 5.00
N ASP A 212 25.48 -2.67 5.02
CA ASP A 212 26.74 -3.25 4.55
C ASP A 212 26.75 -3.59 3.05
N LEU A 213 25.60 -3.58 2.38
CA LEU A 213 25.48 -3.87 0.96
C LEU A 213 25.69 -2.61 0.11
N HIS A 214 26.16 -2.77 -1.11
CA HIS A 214 26.33 -1.66 -2.06
C HIS A 214 24.98 -1.22 -2.65
N LYS A 215 24.93 0.03 -3.15
CA LYS A 215 23.79 0.51 -3.94
C LYS A 215 23.52 -0.44 -5.11
N GLY A 216 22.26 -0.86 -5.27
CA GLY A 216 21.90 -1.78 -6.35
C GLY A 216 20.53 -2.43 -6.16
N VAL A 217 20.23 -3.33 -7.09
CA VAL A 217 19.04 -4.18 -7.05
C VAL A 217 19.43 -5.55 -6.52
N TYR A 218 18.63 -6.04 -5.60
CA TYR A 218 18.77 -7.34 -4.93
C TYR A 218 17.44 -8.09 -4.97
N PHE A 219 17.49 -9.39 -4.67
CA PHE A 219 16.30 -10.23 -4.56
C PHE A 219 16.31 -10.96 -3.23
N GLY A 220 15.18 -10.88 -2.50
CA GLY A 220 14.93 -11.73 -1.36
C GLY A 220 14.21 -12.99 -1.82
N ASN A 221 14.87 -14.13 -1.67
CA ASN A 221 14.39 -15.44 -2.07
C ASN A 221 13.99 -16.21 -0.82
N LEU A 222 12.72 -16.60 -0.72
CA LEU A 222 12.30 -17.57 0.29
C LEU A 222 12.69 -18.96 -0.18
N VAL A 223 13.57 -19.60 0.57
CA VAL A 223 14.11 -20.93 0.24
C VAL A 223 13.62 -21.95 1.27
N LYS A 224 13.07 -23.04 0.78
CA LYS A 224 12.66 -24.19 1.59
C LYS A 224 13.09 -25.49 0.90
N ASN A 225 13.65 -26.40 1.69
CA ASN A 225 14.17 -27.69 1.19
C ASN A 225 15.13 -27.54 -0.01
N GLY A 226 15.85 -26.40 -0.10
CA GLY A 226 16.77 -26.10 -1.19
C GLY A 226 16.14 -25.51 -2.45
N GLU A 227 14.83 -25.30 -2.48
CA GLU A 227 14.12 -24.68 -3.60
C GLU A 227 13.66 -23.25 -3.26
N ILE A 228 13.73 -22.37 -4.26
CA ILE A 228 13.20 -21.00 -4.13
C ILE A 228 11.68 -21.05 -4.40
N ILE A 229 10.88 -20.72 -3.40
CA ILE A 229 9.42 -20.76 -3.49
C ILE A 229 8.79 -19.37 -3.71
N LYS A 230 9.46 -18.28 -3.31
CA LYS A 230 9.02 -16.89 -3.55
C LYS A 230 10.22 -15.98 -3.75
N ILE A 231 10.01 -14.92 -4.55
CA ILE A 231 11.04 -13.90 -4.82
C ILE A 231 10.41 -12.51 -4.67
N LYS A 232 11.10 -11.61 -3.96
CA LYS A 232 10.73 -10.19 -3.85
C LYS A 232 11.92 -9.30 -4.17
N LYS A 233 11.69 -8.21 -4.90
CA LYS A 233 12.72 -7.23 -5.27
C LYS A 233 13.04 -6.31 -4.09
N LEU A 234 14.34 -6.06 -3.88
CA LEU A 234 14.86 -5.09 -2.92
C LEU A 234 15.78 -4.10 -3.64
N ILE A 235 15.60 -2.82 -3.40
CA ILE A 235 16.43 -1.74 -3.96
C ILE A 235 17.17 -1.07 -2.80
N ILE A 236 18.51 -1.01 -2.92
CA ILE A 236 19.37 -0.28 -1.98
C ILE A 236 19.83 1.00 -2.66
N ASN A 237 19.52 2.14 -2.03
CA ASN A 237 19.80 3.47 -2.58
C ASN A 237 20.55 4.32 -1.53
N LYS A 238 21.89 4.21 -1.57
CA LYS A 238 22.81 5.01 -0.72
C LYS A 238 23.30 6.25 -1.44
#